data_4eadcacc01266a9718e0f36dd9f15ddb
#
_entry.id   4eadcacc01266a9718e0f36dd9f15ddb
#
_cell.length_a   1.000
_cell.length_b   1.000
_cell.length_c   1.000
_cell.angle_alpha   90.00
_cell.angle_beta   90.00
_cell.angle_gamma   90.00
#
_symmetry.space_group_name_H-M   'P 1'
#
loop_
_entity.id
_entity.type
_entity.pdbx_description
1 polymer ?
#
loop_
_entity_poly.entity_id
_entity_poly.type
_entity_poly.pdbx_seq_one_letter_code
_entity_poly.pdbx_strand_id
1 'polypeptide(L)'
;MAKKNNELDYTYFKKSIDVDEAMKEPKEGQEFIDILQKEDYGHMVLFSSAEKQQALNFFKYTNYYRFSVFPRLVVEDNKRTFSNVLYLYNVDKYIRKQLSHFSGILEEWIKTSLANVISNNYNSDEYQ
;
A
#
# COMPACT_ATOMS: atom_id res chain seq x y z
N MET A 1 2.14 -37.25 -35.25
CA MET A 1 2.29 -35.85 -34.83
C MET A 1 2.03 -35.72 -33.33
N ALA A 2 3.07 -35.57 -32.56
CA ALA A 2 2.95 -35.39 -31.15
C ALA A 2 2.39 -33.97 -30.87
N LYS A 3 1.22 -33.86 -30.25
CA LYS A 3 0.74 -32.60 -29.67
C LYS A 3 1.75 -32.20 -28.58
N LYS A 4 2.53 -31.17 -28.83
CA LYS A 4 3.24 -30.47 -27.77
C LYS A 4 2.20 -29.91 -26.83
N ASN A 5 2.02 -30.59 -25.70
CA ASN A 5 1.35 -29.99 -24.55
C ASN A 5 2.19 -28.77 -24.14
N ASN A 6 1.68 -27.59 -24.38
CA ASN A 6 2.16 -26.37 -23.74
C ASN A 6 1.72 -26.44 -22.26
N GLU A 7 2.29 -27.36 -21.51
CA GLU A 7 2.29 -27.24 -20.06
C GLU A 7 3.22 -26.06 -19.75
N LEU A 8 2.62 -24.97 -19.31
CA LEU A 8 3.34 -23.85 -18.73
C LEU A 8 4.23 -24.43 -17.62
N ASP A 9 5.54 -24.38 -17.85
CA ASP A 9 6.51 -24.84 -16.87
C ASP A 9 6.52 -23.88 -15.65
N TYR A 10 5.73 -24.24 -14.64
CA TYR A 10 5.65 -23.52 -13.37
C TYR A 10 6.91 -23.70 -12.49
N THR A 11 7.91 -24.47 -12.94
CA THR A 11 9.17 -24.68 -12.19
C THR A 11 9.96 -23.38 -12.11
N TYR A 12 9.82 -22.49 -13.07
CA TYR A 12 10.44 -21.17 -13.04
C TYR A 12 9.90 -20.29 -11.91
N PHE A 13 8.60 -20.36 -11.66
CA PHE A 13 7.95 -19.64 -10.55
C PHE A 13 8.25 -20.28 -9.18
N LYS A 14 8.42 -21.59 -9.12
CA LYS A 14 8.84 -22.30 -7.90
C LYS A 14 10.27 -21.98 -7.49
N LYS A 15 11.14 -21.67 -8.44
CA LYS A 15 12.56 -21.40 -8.19
C LYS A 15 12.85 -19.95 -7.81
N SER A 16 11.94 -19.03 -8.15
CA SER A 16 12.05 -17.60 -7.80
C SER A 16 11.40 -17.25 -6.44
N ILE A 17 10.58 -18.15 -5.92
CA ILE A 17 10.05 -18.04 -4.57
C ILE A 17 10.77 -19.11 -3.76
N ASP A 18 11.87 -18.73 -3.15
CA ASP A 18 12.50 -19.56 -2.13
C ASP A 18 11.58 -19.53 -0.90
N VAL A 19 10.66 -20.50 -0.87
CA VAL A 19 9.63 -20.64 0.18
C VAL A 19 10.27 -20.95 1.52
N ASP A 20 11.56 -21.32 1.53
CA ASP A 20 12.37 -21.56 2.72
C ASP A 20 13.05 -20.29 3.28
N GLU A 21 13.12 -19.19 2.53
CA GLU A 21 13.26 -17.91 3.20
C GLU A 21 11.92 -17.55 3.83
N ALA A 22 11.57 -18.40 4.77
CA ALA A 22 10.65 -18.20 5.84
C ALA A 22 9.68 -17.05 5.57
N MET A 23 8.43 -17.34 5.28
CA MET A 23 7.38 -16.45 5.78
C MET A 23 7.77 -16.17 7.23
N LYS A 24 8.45 -15.03 7.43
CA LYS A 24 8.78 -14.56 8.77
C LYS A 24 7.49 -14.62 9.53
N GLU A 25 7.49 -15.35 10.62
CA GLU A 25 6.30 -15.44 11.47
C GLU A 25 5.72 -14.05 11.66
N PRO A 26 4.39 -13.89 11.60
CA PRO A 26 3.78 -12.58 11.74
C PRO A 26 4.26 -11.98 13.05
N LYS A 27 5.04 -10.90 12.96
CA LYS A 27 5.55 -10.21 14.12
C LYS A 27 4.38 -9.69 14.94
N GLU A 28 4.43 -9.90 16.22
CA GLU A 28 3.45 -9.34 17.14
C GLU A 28 3.58 -7.81 17.19
N GLY A 29 2.47 -7.12 17.49
CA GLY A 29 2.44 -5.65 17.55
C GLY A 29 3.49 -5.04 18.47
N GLN A 30 3.89 -5.75 19.53
CA GLN A 30 4.94 -5.34 20.45
C GLN A 30 6.32 -5.29 19.77
N GLU A 31 6.64 -6.24 18.90
CA GLU A 31 7.90 -6.22 18.15
C GLU A 31 8.00 -5.01 17.21
N PHE A 32 6.90 -4.57 16.63
CA PHE A 32 6.88 -3.38 15.81
C PHE A 32 7.14 -2.12 16.62
N ILE A 33 6.59 -2.02 17.82
CA ILE A 33 6.87 -0.92 18.74
C ILE A 33 8.35 -0.92 19.10
N ASP A 34 8.92 -2.08 19.46
CA ASP A 34 10.32 -2.21 19.82
C ASP A 34 11.26 -1.80 18.69
N ILE A 35 10.93 -2.16 17.45
CA ILE A 35 11.70 -1.75 16.27
C ILE A 35 11.65 -0.23 16.08
N LEU A 36 10.46 0.37 16.20
CA LEU A 36 10.28 1.82 16.02
C LEU A 36 10.97 2.65 17.14
N GLN A 37 11.19 2.06 18.30
CA GLN A 37 11.89 2.71 19.42
C GLN A 37 13.41 2.62 19.34
N LYS A 38 13.97 1.78 18.45
CA LYS A 38 15.43 1.61 18.34
C LYS A 38 16.08 2.80 17.65
N GLU A 39 17.15 3.32 18.26
CA GLU A 39 17.99 4.38 17.68
C GLU A 39 18.65 3.97 16.37
N ASP A 40 18.98 2.70 16.21
CA ASP A 40 19.62 2.13 15.01
C ASP A 40 18.78 2.32 13.74
N TYR A 41 17.49 2.58 13.91
CA TYR A 41 16.58 2.82 12.79
C TYR A 41 16.70 4.25 12.22
N GLY A 42 17.48 5.13 12.86
CA GLY A 42 17.73 6.51 12.42
C GLY A 42 16.51 7.45 12.52
N HIS A 43 15.36 6.93 12.89
CA HIS A 43 14.09 7.67 13.00
C HIS A 43 13.25 7.13 14.18
N MET A 44 13.87 7.13 15.35
CA MET A 44 13.25 6.65 16.59
C MET A 44 11.91 7.34 16.84
N VAL A 45 10.88 6.55 17.08
CA VAL A 45 9.54 7.03 17.46
C VAL A 45 9.39 7.02 18.98
N LEU A 46 8.90 8.11 19.54
CA LEU A 46 8.63 8.24 20.97
C LEU A 46 7.23 7.74 21.28
N PHE A 47 7.12 6.88 22.28
CA PHE A 47 5.85 6.33 22.76
C PHE A 47 5.63 6.66 24.24
N SER A 48 4.50 7.26 24.57
CA SER A 48 3.98 7.28 25.93
C SER A 48 3.30 5.95 26.27
N SER A 49 3.03 5.72 27.54
CA SER A 49 2.33 4.48 27.96
C SER A 49 0.96 4.31 27.31
N ALA A 50 0.21 5.39 27.17
CA ALA A 50 -1.09 5.40 26.47
C ALA A 50 -0.94 5.13 24.98
N GLU A 51 0.07 5.73 24.36
CA GLU A 51 0.36 5.54 22.93
C GLU A 51 0.80 4.10 22.61
N LYS A 52 1.53 3.43 23.51
CA LYS A 52 1.88 2.01 23.33
C LYS A 52 0.64 1.12 23.22
N GLN A 53 -0.34 1.34 24.07
CA GLN A 53 -1.58 0.57 24.01
C GLN A 53 -2.38 0.85 22.74
N GLN A 54 -2.42 2.10 22.33
CA GLN A 54 -3.03 2.52 21.08
C GLN A 54 -2.31 1.90 19.86
N ALA A 55 -0.99 1.87 19.88
CA ALA A 55 -0.17 1.28 18.82
C ALA A 55 -0.38 -0.22 18.70
N LEU A 56 -0.47 -0.95 19.82
CA LEU A 56 -0.77 -2.37 19.80
C LEU A 56 -2.10 -2.67 19.10
N ASN A 57 -3.13 -1.89 19.40
CA ASN A 57 -4.43 -2.03 18.74
C ASN A 57 -4.36 -1.64 17.25
N PHE A 58 -3.64 -0.60 16.94
CA PHE A 58 -3.46 -0.13 15.56
C PHE A 58 -2.76 -1.17 14.68
N PHE A 59 -1.66 -1.77 15.14
CA PHE A 59 -0.89 -2.76 14.36
C PHE A 59 -1.59 -4.12 14.20
N LYS A 60 -2.65 -4.41 14.94
CA LYS A 60 -3.48 -5.59 14.67
C LYS A 60 -4.18 -5.54 13.31
N TYR A 61 -4.51 -4.33 12.83
CA TYR A 61 -5.32 -4.12 11.63
C TYR A 61 -4.60 -3.34 10.53
N THR A 62 -3.38 -2.89 10.79
CA THR A 62 -2.62 -2.04 9.88
C THR A 62 -1.30 -2.69 9.50
N ASN A 63 -0.95 -2.59 8.22
CA ASN A 63 0.34 -3.05 7.74
C ASN A 63 1.47 -2.17 8.30
N TYR A 64 2.33 -2.77 9.11
CA TYR A 64 3.49 -2.12 9.72
C TYR A 64 4.41 -1.48 8.67
N TYR A 65 4.71 -2.17 7.60
CA TYR A 65 5.65 -1.67 6.58
C TYR A 65 5.16 -0.39 5.93
N ARG A 66 3.86 -0.25 5.74
CA ARG A 66 3.27 0.97 5.23
C ARG A 66 3.35 2.11 6.24
N PHE A 67 3.18 1.83 7.51
CA PHE A 67 3.32 2.82 8.59
C PHE A 67 4.77 3.25 8.80
N SER A 68 5.74 2.35 8.70
CA SER A 68 7.16 2.57 9.01
C SER A 68 7.87 3.62 8.14
N VAL A 69 7.24 4.02 7.04
CA VAL A 69 7.76 5.09 6.16
C VAL A 69 7.52 6.48 6.77
N PHE A 70 6.46 6.65 7.53
CA PHE A 70 6.02 7.97 8.02
C PHE A 70 6.91 8.59 9.10
N PRO A 71 7.58 7.86 10.00
CA PRO A 71 8.53 8.45 10.95
C PRO A 71 9.60 9.29 10.28
N ARG A 72 10.03 8.93 9.07
CA ARG A 72 11.05 9.64 8.30
C ARG A 72 10.63 11.05 7.87
N LEU A 73 9.33 11.30 7.83
CA LEU A 73 8.76 12.60 7.43
C LEU A 73 8.80 13.62 8.57
N VAL A 74 8.97 13.17 9.82
CA VAL A 74 9.10 14.04 10.98
C VAL A 74 10.57 14.28 11.25
N VAL A 75 11.07 15.44 10.86
CA VAL A 75 12.49 15.78 10.90
C VAL A 75 12.98 16.02 12.34
N GLU A 76 12.14 16.65 13.17
CA GLU A 76 12.50 16.96 14.55
C GLU A 76 12.29 15.73 15.46
N ASP A 77 13.37 15.26 16.09
CA ASP A 77 13.33 14.04 16.91
C ASP A 77 12.38 14.13 18.10
N ASN A 78 12.28 15.29 18.73
CA ASN A 78 11.40 15.53 19.86
C ASN A 78 9.91 15.57 19.48
N LYS A 79 9.59 15.80 18.20
CA LYS A 79 8.24 15.80 17.68
C LYS A 79 7.82 14.47 17.05
N ARG A 80 8.74 13.52 16.95
CA ARG A 80 8.46 12.20 16.38
C ARG A 80 7.80 11.28 17.39
N THR A 81 6.63 11.67 17.86
CA THR A 81 5.77 10.87 18.72
C THR A 81 4.86 9.96 17.88
N PHE A 82 4.41 8.86 18.45
CA PHE A 82 3.48 7.97 17.76
C PHE A 82 2.21 8.72 17.29
N SER A 83 1.67 9.60 18.11
CA SER A 83 0.50 10.40 17.76
C SER A 83 0.72 11.28 16.53
N ASN A 84 1.87 11.94 16.44
CA ASN A 84 2.20 12.79 15.28
C ASN A 84 2.40 11.96 14.01
N VAL A 85 3.08 10.84 14.12
CA VAL A 85 3.28 9.92 12.99
C VAL A 85 1.95 9.32 12.53
N LEU A 86 1.10 8.93 13.47
CA LEU A 86 -0.24 8.43 13.18
C LEU A 86 -1.11 9.48 12.50
N TYR A 87 -0.99 10.74 12.91
CA TYR A 87 -1.69 11.84 12.25
C TYR A 87 -1.28 11.97 10.78
N LEU A 88 0.01 11.94 10.49
CA LEU A 88 0.50 11.97 9.09
C LEU A 88 0.01 10.77 8.28
N TYR A 89 0.04 9.58 8.87
CA TYR A 89 -0.49 8.37 8.24
C TYR A 89 -1.99 8.52 7.87
N ASN A 90 -2.77 9.06 8.79
CA ASN A 90 -4.20 9.27 8.56
C ASN A 90 -4.49 10.35 7.52
N VAL A 91 -3.72 11.44 7.50
CA VAL A 91 -3.80 12.49 6.48
C VAL A 91 -3.49 11.92 5.10
N ASP A 92 -2.40 11.14 4.96
CA ASP A 92 -2.05 10.47 3.71
C ASP A 92 -3.18 9.53 3.25
N LYS A 93 -3.71 8.73 4.16
CA LYS A 93 -4.83 7.82 3.88
C LYS A 93 -6.07 8.57 3.39
N TYR A 94 -6.38 9.71 4.01
CA TYR A 94 -7.50 10.56 3.61
C TYR A 94 -7.27 11.14 2.20
N ILE A 95 -6.11 11.70 1.93
CA ILE A 95 -5.76 12.26 0.61
C ILE A 95 -5.83 11.18 -0.47
N ARG A 96 -5.28 10.01 -0.22
CA ARG A 96 -5.36 8.88 -1.18
C ARG A 96 -6.79 8.47 -1.48
N LYS A 97 -7.65 8.45 -0.46
CA LYS A 97 -9.07 8.15 -0.62
C LYS A 97 -9.77 9.19 -1.51
N GLN A 98 -9.49 10.47 -1.30
CA GLN A 98 -10.08 11.55 -2.10
C GLN A 98 -9.57 11.52 -3.55
N LEU A 99 -8.27 11.32 -3.76
CA LEU A 99 -7.67 11.21 -5.08
C LEU A 99 -8.19 9.98 -5.83
N SER A 100 -8.34 8.85 -5.17
CA SER A 100 -8.91 7.62 -5.75
C SER A 100 -10.36 7.83 -6.20
N HIS A 101 -11.16 8.49 -5.39
CA HIS A 101 -12.54 8.84 -5.74
C HIS A 101 -12.60 9.76 -6.96
N PHE A 102 -11.79 10.80 -6.96
CA PHE A 102 -11.71 11.76 -8.07
C PHE A 102 -11.20 11.10 -9.37
N SER A 103 -10.20 10.25 -9.25
CA SER A 103 -9.64 9.47 -10.35
C SER A 103 -10.68 8.55 -10.99
N GLY A 104 -11.53 7.91 -10.17
CA GLY A 104 -12.63 7.08 -10.66
C GLY A 104 -13.66 7.86 -11.47
N ILE A 105 -14.05 9.05 -11.00
CA ILE A 105 -14.98 9.93 -11.72
C ILE A 105 -14.37 10.38 -13.06
N LEU A 106 -13.10 10.76 -13.05
CA LEU A 106 -12.40 11.20 -14.25
C LEU A 106 -12.26 10.07 -15.29
N GLU A 107 -11.95 8.87 -14.84
CA GLU A 107 -11.86 7.67 -15.67
C GLU A 107 -13.20 7.37 -16.36
N GLU A 108 -14.30 7.40 -15.63
CA GLU A 108 -15.64 7.17 -16.16
C GLU A 108 -16.03 8.23 -17.18
N TRP A 109 -15.72 9.49 -16.91
CA TRP A 109 -15.96 10.59 -17.83
C TRP A 109 -15.18 10.47 -19.15
N ILE A 110 -13.90 10.11 -19.07
CA ILE A 110 -13.04 9.87 -20.25
C ILE A 110 -13.59 8.69 -21.07
N LYS A 111 -13.93 7.57 -20.44
CA LYS A 111 -14.50 6.40 -21.11
C LYS A 111 -15.79 6.74 -21.85
N THR A 112 -16.69 7.47 -21.22
CA THR A 112 -17.96 7.90 -21.82
C THR A 112 -17.72 8.83 -23.00
N SER A 113 -16.81 9.79 -22.86
CA SER A 113 -16.48 10.74 -23.94
C SER A 113 -15.88 10.05 -25.15
N LEU A 114 -14.95 9.11 -24.92
CA LEU A 114 -14.36 8.30 -25.98
C LEU A 114 -15.40 7.41 -26.70
N ALA A 115 -16.26 6.76 -25.94
CA ALA A 115 -17.32 5.92 -26.50
C ALA A 115 -18.26 6.73 -27.40
N ASN A 116 -18.62 7.95 -26.98
CA ASN A 116 -19.46 8.87 -27.78
C ASN A 116 -18.78 9.32 -29.08
N VAL A 117 -17.50 9.67 -29.01
CA VAL A 117 -16.71 10.08 -30.20
C VAL A 117 -16.59 8.92 -31.19
N ILE A 118 -16.26 7.72 -30.71
CA ILE A 118 -16.16 6.52 -31.55
C ILE A 118 -17.51 6.19 -32.19
N SER A 119 -18.57 6.16 -31.40
CA SER A 119 -19.91 5.86 -31.88
C SER A 119 -20.38 6.84 -32.96
N ASN A 120 -20.15 8.13 -32.76
CA ASN A 120 -20.51 9.15 -33.74
C ASN A 120 -19.72 9.06 -35.04
N ASN A 121 -18.44 8.69 -34.98
CA ASN A 121 -17.62 8.55 -36.17
C ASN A 121 -17.93 7.26 -36.95
N TYR A 122 -18.19 6.15 -36.29
CA TYR A 122 -18.51 4.89 -36.95
C TYR A 122 -19.92 4.86 -37.54
N ASN A 123 -20.90 5.48 -36.90
CA ASN A 123 -22.28 5.52 -37.42
C ASN A 123 -22.43 6.42 -38.66
N SER A 124 -21.50 7.31 -38.93
CA SER A 124 -21.52 8.14 -40.17
C SER A 124 -21.04 7.41 -41.41
N ASP A 125 -20.24 6.36 -41.24
CA ASP A 125 -19.60 5.66 -42.36
C ASP A 125 -20.33 4.37 -42.79
N GLU A 126 -21.09 3.72 -41.89
CA GLU A 126 -21.77 2.47 -42.19
C GLU A 126 -23.13 2.64 -42.89
N TYR A 127 -23.71 3.83 -42.93
CA TYR A 127 -25.03 4.11 -43.49
C TYR A 127 -25.01 5.03 -44.71
N GLN A 128 -23.84 5.23 -45.33
CA GLN A 128 -23.70 5.83 -46.66
C GLN A 128 -23.33 4.74 -47.68
#